data_019b41d7e9d358e0d585006b8f11fb5a
#
_entry.id   019b41d7e9d358e0d585006b8f11fb5a
#
_cell.length_a   1.000
_cell.length_b   1.000
_cell.length_c   1.000
_cell.angle_alpha   90.00
_cell.angle_beta   90.00
_cell.angle_gamma   90.00
#
_symmetry.space_group_name_H-M   'P 1'
#
loop_
_entity.id
_entity.type
_entity.pdbx_description
1 polymer ?
#
loop_
_entity_poly.entity_id
_entity_poly.type
_entity_poly.pdbx_seq_one_letter_code
_entity_poly.pdbx_strand_id
1 'polypeptide(L)'
;MGLAPVVYELWQKFLKYDPASPVWPNRDRFVLSAGHASMLIYSTLHLTGVKGTNKKGEVIEEPAVSMDDLKHFRQLDSKTPGHPESHMTTGIETTTGPLGQGAGNSVGMAIASKWLAANYNQPGFELFNFRTYALCGDGDLMEGVAAEAASLAGHLRLSNLCWIYDNNHVTLDGPASWSFSEDVMTRFVGYGWNVTRVADANDLMRLAHAYETFQKTTDKPTLIVVDSHIGYGSPHKQD
;
A
#
# COMPACT_ATOMS: atom_id res chain seq x y z
N MET A 1 -10.01 -4.89 -9.59
CA MET A 1 -10.61 -6.20 -9.21
C MET A 1 -9.52 -7.19 -8.79
N GLY A 2 -8.48 -7.41 -9.59
CA GLY A 2 -7.42 -8.40 -9.30
C GLY A 2 -6.77 -8.28 -7.92
N LEU A 3 -6.62 -7.06 -7.40
CA LEU A 3 -6.04 -6.80 -6.07
C LEU A 3 -7.07 -6.66 -4.94
N ALA A 4 -8.37 -6.81 -5.22
CA ALA A 4 -9.39 -6.65 -4.18
C ALA A 4 -9.22 -7.64 -3.01
N PRO A 5 -8.93 -8.95 -3.24
CA PRO A 5 -8.70 -9.89 -2.14
C PRO A 5 -7.46 -9.54 -1.31
N VAL A 6 -6.41 -9.01 -1.94
CA VAL A 6 -5.16 -8.59 -1.29
C VAL A 6 -5.43 -7.49 -0.27
N VAL A 7 -6.14 -6.44 -0.70
CA VAL A 7 -6.50 -5.32 0.16
C VAL A 7 -7.55 -5.73 1.20
N TYR A 8 -8.54 -6.54 0.81
CA TYR A 8 -9.54 -7.07 1.74
C TYR A 8 -8.88 -7.80 2.92
N GLU A 9 -7.99 -8.76 2.64
CA GLU A 9 -7.31 -9.55 3.68
C GLU A 9 -6.46 -8.67 4.60
N LEU A 10 -5.74 -7.69 4.00
CA LEU A 10 -4.95 -6.72 4.76
C LEU A 10 -5.81 -5.92 5.73
N TRP A 11 -6.90 -5.31 5.25
CA TRP A 11 -7.77 -4.44 6.05
C TRP A 11 -8.56 -5.19 7.12
N GLN A 12 -8.99 -6.43 6.82
CA GLN A 12 -9.81 -7.19 7.74
C GLN A 12 -9.03 -7.79 8.91
N LYS A 13 -7.72 -8.10 8.72
CA LYS A 13 -7.00 -8.90 9.71
C LYS A 13 -5.66 -8.32 10.17
N PHE A 14 -5.02 -7.48 9.38
CA PHE A 14 -3.62 -7.12 9.61
C PHE A 14 -3.36 -5.63 9.80
N LEU A 15 -4.08 -4.77 9.09
CA LEU A 15 -3.91 -3.33 9.16
C LEU A 15 -4.50 -2.79 10.47
N LYS A 16 -3.67 -2.14 11.25
CA LYS A 16 -4.11 -1.46 12.49
C LYS A 16 -4.65 -0.07 12.16
N TYR A 17 -5.96 0.09 12.16
CA TYR A 17 -6.64 1.35 11.91
C TYR A 17 -7.94 1.47 12.71
N ASP A 18 -8.46 2.68 12.81
CA ASP A 18 -9.79 2.96 13.39
C ASP A 18 -10.56 3.85 12.40
N PRO A 19 -11.65 3.35 11.80
CA PRO A 19 -12.44 4.12 10.84
C PRO A 19 -13.08 5.37 11.45
N ALA A 20 -13.33 5.37 12.77
CA ALA A 20 -13.86 6.53 13.50
C ALA A 20 -12.76 7.54 13.89
N SER A 21 -11.48 7.15 13.79
CA SER A 21 -10.33 8.00 14.12
C SER A 21 -9.26 7.94 13.02
N PRO A 22 -9.57 8.34 11.77
CA PRO A 22 -8.67 8.19 10.62
C PRO A 22 -7.36 8.96 10.73
N VAL A 23 -7.26 9.89 11.66
CA VAL A 23 -6.05 10.69 11.93
C VAL A 23 -5.25 10.19 13.14
N TRP A 24 -5.64 9.07 13.73
CA TRP A 24 -4.91 8.49 14.87
C TRP A 24 -3.42 8.32 14.57
N PRO A 25 -2.51 8.92 15.36
CA PRO A 25 -1.09 8.97 15.03
C PRO A 25 -0.41 7.60 14.92
N ASN A 26 -0.80 6.63 15.75
CA ASN A 26 -0.22 5.29 15.78
C ASN A 26 -0.97 4.25 14.92
N ARG A 27 -1.84 4.69 13.99
CA ARG A 27 -2.41 3.79 12.99
C ARG A 27 -1.34 3.32 12.00
N ASP A 28 -1.48 2.14 11.44
CA ASP A 28 -0.65 1.70 10.31
C ASP A 28 -0.86 2.61 9.09
N ARG A 29 0.10 2.64 8.19
CA ARG A 29 0.06 3.44 6.96
C ARG A 29 -0.10 2.50 5.77
N PHE A 30 -1.06 2.82 4.91
CA PHE A 30 -1.18 2.18 3.61
C PHE A 30 -0.92 3.18 2.49
N VAL A 31 0.05 2.88 1.65
CA VAL A 31 0.44 3.70 0.50
C VAL A 31 0.11 2.95 -0.79
N LEU A 32 -0.75 3.52 -1.60
CA LEU A 32 -1.01 3.01 -2.94
C LEU A 32 -0.01 3.65 -3.91
N SER A 33 1.17 3.03 -4.07
CA SER A 33 2.20 3.51 -4.99
C SER A 33 1.74 3.41 -6.43
N ALA A 34 1.09 2.29 -6.80
CA ALA A 34 0.38 2.14 -8.07
C ALA A 34 -0.87 3.04 -8.11
N GLY A 35 -0.68 4.35 -8.13
CA GLY A 35 -1.74 5.36 -7.96
C GLY A 35 -2.88 5.27 -8.97
N HIS A 36 -2.64 4.71 -10.16
CA HIS A 36 -3.67 4.45 -11.17
C HIS A 36 -4.73 3.44 -10.71
N ALA A 37 -4.46 2.62 -9.69
CA ALA A 37 -5.43 1.72 -9.06
C ALA A 37 -6.30 2.40 -7.99
N SER A 38 -6.43 3.72 -8.01
CA SER A 38 -7.05 4.56 -6.98
C SER A 38 -8.47 4.15 -6.58
N MET A 39 -9.28 3.61 -7.50
CA MET A 39 -10.61 3.09 -7.16
C MET A 39 -10.54 1.96 -6.11
N LEU A 40 -9.45 1.20 -6.05
CA LEU A 40 -9.25 0.17 -5.03
C LEU A 40 -9.27 0.78 -3.62
N ILE A 41 -8.46 1.82 -3.39
CA ILE A 41 -8.41 2.48 -2.08
C ILE A 41 -9.71 3.23 -1.76
N TYR A 42 -10.31 3.92 -2.73
CA TYR A 42 -11.57 4.62 -2.51
C TYR A 42 -12.72 3.68 -2.14
N SER A 43 -12.84 2.55 -2.84
CA SER A 43 -13.82 1.51 -2.51
C SER A 43 -13.56 0.93 -1.11
N THR A 44 -12.30 0.74 -0.73
CA THR A 44 -11.92 0.24 0.59
C THR A 44 -12.31 1.23 1.69
N LEU A 45 -12.00 2.52 1.53
CA LEU A 45 -12.37 3.57 2.48
C LEU A 45 -13.89 3.67 2.65
N HIS A 46 -14.65 3.54 1.55
CA HIS A 46 -16.10 3.52 1.58
C HIS A 46 -16.64 2.30 2.35
N LEU A 47 -16.20 1.10 1.98
CA LEU A 47 -16.70 -0.16 2.56
C LEU A 47 -16.34 -0.31 4.05
N THR A 48 -15.22 0.24 4.47
CA THR A 48 -14.76 0.20 5.87
C THR A 48 -15.33 1.33 6.72
N GLY A 49 -16.08 2.26 6.13
CA GLY A 49 -16.76 3.34 6.84
C GLY A 49 -15.82 4.37 7.46
N VAL A 50 -14.65 4.59 6.85
CA VAL A 50 -13.70 5.61 7.33
C VAL A 50 -14.37 6.97 7.30
N LYS A 51 -14.35 7.68 8.44
CA LYS A 51 -14.88 9.04 8.59
C LYS A 51 -14.01 10.07 7.87
N GLY A 52 -14.66 11.13 7.39
CA GLY A 52 -14.00 12.28 6.79
C GLY A 52 -13.34 13.19 7.83
N THR A 53 -12.53 14.12 7.33
CA THR A 53 -12.02 15.24 8.12
C THR A 53 -12.35 16.57 7.45
N ASN A 54 -12.56 17.60 8.26
CA ASN A 54 -12.69 18.96 7.75
C ASN A 54 -11.31 19.57 7.41
N LYS A 55 -11.30 20.80 6.89
CA LYS A 55 -10.06 21.52 6.52
C LYS A 55 -9.10 21.78 7.69
N LYS A 56 -9.55 21.62 8.93
CA LYS A 56 -8.71 21.73 10.14
C LYS A 56 -8.15 20.39 10.60
N GLY A 57 -8.49 19.30 9.91
CA GLY A 57 -8.09 17.94 10.28
C GLY A 57 -8.97 17.31 11.40
N GLU A 58 -10.09 17.96 11.77
CA GLU A 58 -11.02 17.42 12.76
C GLU A 58 -11.95 16.40 12.10
N VAL A 59 -12.20 15.28 12.78
CA VAL A 59 -13.08 14.21 12.27
C VAL A 59 -14.52 14.70 12.24
N ILE A 60 -15.21 14.37 11.14
CA ILE A 60 -16.63 14.69 10.91
C ILE A 60 -17.45 13.42 10.78
N GLU A 61 -18.79 13.53 10.87
CA GLU A 61 -19.65 12.33 10.79
C GLU A 61 -19.81 11.79 9.37
N GLU A 62 -19.60 12.62 8.35
CA GLU A 62 -19.64 12.20 6.95
C GLU A 62 -18.52 11.21 6.63
N PRO A 63 -18.77 10.23 5.75
CA PRO A 63 -17.72 9.30 5.31
C PRO A 63 -16.62 10.02 4.52
N ALA A 64 -15.39 9.51 4.61
CA ALA A 64 -14.28 9.97 3.77
C ALA A 64 -14.62 9.87 2.28
N VAL A 65 -15.25 8.75 1.90
CA VAL A 65 -15.72 8.48 0.53
C VAL A 65 -17.14 7.95 0.59
N SER A 66 -18.09 8.69 0.06
CA SER A 66 -19.48 8.27 -0.09
C SER A 66 -19.68 7.43 -1.37
N MET A 67 -20.85 6.78 -1.50
CA MET A 67 -21.23 6.11 -2.75
C MET A 67 -21.35 7.11 -3.90
N ASP A 68 -21.75 8.33 -3.63
CA ASP A 68 -21.87 9.38 -4.64
C ASP A 68 -20.46 9.82 -5.11
N ASP A 69 -19.51 9.97 -4.20
CA ASP A 69 -18.11 10.23 -4.58
C ASP A 69 -17.54 9.14 -5.50
N LEU A 70 -17.86 7.85 -5.24
CA LEU A 70 -17.46 6.75 -6.11
C LEU A 70 -18.04 6.84 -7.53
N LYS A 71 -19.30 7.27 -7.64
CA LYS A 71 -19.97 7.48 -8.94
C LYS A 71 -19.37 8.65 -9.73
N HIS A 72 -18.75 9.61 -9.04
CA HIS A 72 -18.07 10.76 -9.63
C HIS A 72 -16.56 10.55 -9.80
N PHE A 73 -16.10 9.29 -9.80
CA PHE A 73 -14.70 8.95 -9.99
C PHE A 73 -14.08 9.61 -11.23
N ARG A 74 -12.93 10.26 -11.05
CA ARG A 74 -12.17 10.99 -12.10
C ARG A 74 -12.90 12.19 -12.72
N GLN A 75 -13.97 12.65 -12.13
CA GLN A 75 -14.66 13.86 -12.57
C GLN A 75 -14.02 15.11 -11.92
N LEU A 76 -14.22 16.26 -12.55
CA LEU A 76 -13.73 17.54 -12.02
C LEU A 76 -14.34 17.78 -10.62
N ASP A 77 -13.51 18.29 -9.71
CA ASP A 77 -13.87 18.61 -8.32
C ASP A 77 -14.34 17.41 -7.47
N SER A 78 -14.16 16.17 -7.96
CA SER A 78 -14.49 14.98 -7.20
C SER A 78 -13.47 14.72 -6.08
N LYS A 79 -13.95 14.19 -4.93
CA LYS A 79 -13.08 13.66 -3.86
C LYS A 79 -12.34 12.38 -4.26
N THR A 80 -12.67 11.79 -5.42
CA THR A 80 -12.09 10.56 -5.94
C THR A 80 -11.35 10.81 -7.26
N PRO A 81 -10.26 11.61 -7.26
CA PRO A 81 -9.48 11.86 -8.46
C PRO A 81 -8.85 10.59 -9.03
N GLY A 82 -8.36 10.66 -10.26
CA GLY A 82 -7.77 9.51 -10.97
C GLY A 82 -6.54 8.90 -10.29
N HIS A 83 -5.81 9.70 -9.53
CA HIS A 83 -4.71 9.28 -8.65
C HIS A 83 -4.99 9.81 -7.24
N PRO A 84 -4.60 9.10 -6.17
CA PRO A 84 -4.89 9.52 -4.81
C PRO A 84 -4.21 10.85 -4.44
N GLU A 85 -4.97 11.72 -3.80
CA GLU A 85 -4.51 13.05 -3.34
C GLU A 85 -4.71 13.16 -1.83
N SER A 86 -3.63 13.25 -1.07
CA SER A 86 -3.68 13.24 0.40
C SER A 86 -4.44 14.43 1.01
N HIS A 87 -4.49 15.56 0.30
CA HIS A 87 -5.21 16.75 0.75
C HIS A 87 -6.70 16.77 0.34
N MET A 88 -7.14 15.85 -0.53
CA MET A 88 -8.52 15.77 -1.02
C MET A 88 -9.34 14.69 -0.31
N THR A 89 -8.74 13.55 0.01
CA THR A 89 -9.46 12.39 0.51
C THR A 89 -8.87 11.92 1.82
N THR A 90 -9.66 11.95 2.90
CA THR A 90 -9.26 11.41 4.20
C THR A 90 -8.95 9.92 4.08
N GLY A 91 -7.84 9.48 4.68
CA GLY A 91 -7.36 8.10 4.60
C GLY A 91 -6.33 7.86 3.50
N ILE A 92 -6.05 8.86 2.67
CA ILE A 92 -4.92 8.84 1.72
C ILE A 92 -3.69 9.40 2.41
N GLU A 93 -2.67 8.57 2.61
CA GLU A 93 -1.47 8.93 3.37
C GLU A 93 -0.52 9.86 2.60
N THR A 94 -0.44 9.69 1.29
CA THR A 94 0.40 10.51 0.40
C THR A 94 -0.19 10.55 -1.00
N THR A 95 0.02 11.67 -1.68
CA THR A 95 -0.30 11.81 -3.09
C THR A 95 0.61 10.93 -3.92
N THR A 96 0.01 10.14 -4.81
CA THR A 96 0.72 9.26 -5.75
C THR A 96 0.21 9.47 -7.17
N GLY A 97 0.88 8.86 -8.14
CA GLY A 97 0.60 9.02 -9.57
C GLY A 97 1.89 8.80 -10.36
N PRO A 98 2.94 9.62 -10.16
CA PRO A 98 4.26 9.30 -10.67
C PRO A 98 4.76 8.01 -10.04
N LEU A 99 5.13 7.04 -10.89
CA LEU A 99 5.54 5.69 -10.46
C LEU A 99 6.76 5.73 -9.55
N GLY A 100 6.81 4.83 -8.57
CA GLY A 100 7.90 4.71 -7.59
C GLY A 100 7.86 5.72 -6.44
N GLN A 101 7.11 6.82 -6.55
CA GLN A 101 7.06 7.86 -5.52
C GLN A 101 6.43 7.34 -4.22
N GLY A 102 5.33 6.59 -4.32
CA GLY A 102 4.70 5.97 -3.15
C GLY A 102 5.61 4.97 -2.45
N ALA A 103 6.36 4.17 -3.22
CA ALA A 103 7.37 3.27 -2.70
C ALA A 103 8.42 4.04 -1.88
N GLY A 104 8.99 5.12 -2.42
CA GLY A 104 9.94 5.99 -1.71
C GLY A 104 9.34 6.61 -0.44
N ASN A 105 8.12 7.16 -0.53
CA ASN A 105 7.43 7.75 0.62
C ASN A 105 7.18 6.74 1.74
N SER A 106 6.86 5.48 1.40
CA SER A 106 6.64 4.41 2.38
C SER A 106 7.89 4.12 3.22
N VAL A 107 9.07 4.20 2.62
CA VAL A 107 10.35 4.06 3.32
C VAL A 107 10.53 5.21 4.32
N GLY A 108 10.26 6.45 3.91
CA GLY A 108 10.27 7.61 4.80
C GLY A 108 9.33 7.47 6.00
N MET A 109 8.10 6.97 5.77
CA MET A 109 7.12 6.71 6.84
C MET A 109 7.60 5.62 7.79
N ALA A 110 8.22 4.56 7.29
CA ALA A 110 8.78 3.48 8.12
C ALA A 110 9.96 3.98 8.99
N ILE A 111 10.83 4.84 8.44
CA ILE A 111 11.90 5.53 9.20
C ILE A 111 11.28 6.40 10.29
N ALA A 112 10.27 7.21 9.95
CA ALA A 112 9.60 8.08 10.91
C ALA A 112 8.98 7.29 12.07
N SER A 113 8.35 6.14 11.79
CA SER A 113 7.83 5.23 12.83
C SER A 113 8.92 4.77 13.81
N LYS A 114 10.06 4.33 13.29
CA LYS A 114 11.21 3.92 14.12
C LYS A 114 11.79 5.08 14.92
N TRP A 115 11.88 6.26 14.31
CA TRP A 115 12.37 7.46 15.00
C TRP A 115 11.42 7.90 16.12
N LEU A 116 10.11 7.93 15.88
CA LEU A 116 9.08 8.25 16.90
C LEU A 116 9.13 7.24 18.04
N ALA A 117 9.23 5.95 17.73
CA ALA A 117 9.35 4.90 18.74
C ALA A 117 10.60 5.10 19.63
N ALA A 118 11.75 5.39 19.03
CA ALA A 118 13.01 5.60 19.74
C ALA A 118 12.98 6.84 20.67
N ASN A 119 12.21 7.87 20.32
CA ASN A 119 12.15 9.12 21.09
C ASN A 119 11.04 9.16 22.14
N TYR A 120 9.93 8.45 21.92
CA TYR A 120 8.72 8.61 22.72
C TYR A 120 8.26 7.33 23.44
N ASN A 121 8.67 6.15 23.01
CA ASN A 121 8.31 4.92 23.72
C ASN A 121 9.11 4.81 25.03
N GLN A 122 8.46 4.23 26.05
CA GLN A 122 9.06 3.98 27.35
C GLN A 122 8.94 2.49 27.70
N PRO A 123 9.78 1.96 28.60
CA PRO A 123 9.62 0.58 29.07
C PRO A 123 8.20 0.34 29.61
N GLY A 124 7.51 -0.65 29.01
CA GLY A 124 6.12 -0.97 29.37
C GLY A 124 5.06 -0.04 28.77
N PHE A 125 5.43 0.95 27.94
CA PHE A 125 4.50 1.86 27.29
C PHE A 125 4.96 2.18 25.87
N GLU A 126 4.31 1.54 24.88
CA GLU A 126 4.57 1.76 23.45
C GLU A 126 3.55 2.73 22.85
N LEU A 127 3.97 3.99 22.67
CA LEU A 127 3.14 5.03 22.04
C LEU A 127 3.13 4.87 20.51
N PHE A 128 4.27 4.52 19.91
CA PHE A 128 4.43 4.37 18.47
C PHE A 128 5.01 3.00 18.12
N ASN A 129 4.28 2.24 17.30
CA ASN A 129 4.70 0.95 16.75
C ASN A 129 4.03 0.63 15.41
N PHE A 130 3.63 1.68 14.66
CA PHE A 130 2.91 1.49 13.42
C PHE A 130 3.79 0.91 12.30
N ARG A 131 3.16 0.12 11.46
CA ARG A 131 3.72 -0.46 10.25
C ARG A 131 3.34 0.36 9.03
N THR A 132 4.13 0.20 7.97
CA THR A 132 3.86 0.81 6.66
C THR A 132 3.74 -0.27 5.62
N TYR A 133 2.64 -0.25 4.88
CA TYR A 133 2.36 -1.13 3.75
C TYR A 133 2.31 -0.29 2.48
N ALA A 134 2.99 -0.73 1.41
CA ALA A 134 2.91 -0.07 0.12
C ALA A 134 2.53 -1.08 -0.96
N LEU A 135 1.53 -0.73 -1.79
CA LEU A 135 1.13 -1.52 -2.94
C LEU A 135 1.79 -0.95 -4.19
N CYS A 136 2.67 -1.72 -4.81
CA CYS A 136 3.49 -1.36 -5.96
C CYS A 136 3.13 -2.24 -7.16
N GLY A 137 3.23 -1.70 -8.37
CA GLY A 137 3.14 -2.46 -9.61
C GLY A 137 4.49 -2.63 -10.29
N ASP A 138 4.50 -3.33 -11.44
CA ASP A 138 5.70 -3.52 -12.28
C ASP A 138 6.41 -2.18 -12.57
N GLY A 139 5.65 -1.18 -13.01
CA GLY A 139 6.19 0.14 -13.33
C GLY A 139 6.82 0.86 -12.13
N ASP A 140 6.27 0.71 -10.92
CA ASP A 140 6.91 1.27 -9.71
C ASP A 140 8.31 0.68 -9.49
N LEU A 141 8.46 -0.63 -9.70
CA LEU A 141 9.73 -1.32 -9.45
C LEU A 141 10.77 -1.13 -10.57
N MET A 142 10.36 -0.60 -11.73
CA MET A 142 11.26 -0.16 -12.81
C MET A 142 11.92 1.19 -12.50
N GLU A 143 11.32 2.00 -11.61
CA GLU A 143 11.82 3.34 -11.29
C GLU A 143 13.07 3.31 -10.42
N GLY A 144 14.03 4.18 -10.74
CA GLY A 144 15.28 4.32 -9.98
C GLY A 144 15.03 4.67 -8.51
N VAL A 145 14.06 5.57 -8.24
CA VAL A 145 13.70 5.97 -6.87
C VAL A 145 13.23 4.79 -6.03
N ALA A 146 12.49 3.84 -6.62
CA ALA A 146 12.06 2.63 -5.90
C ALA A 146 13.25 1.72 -5.58
N ALA A 147 14.19 1.55 -6.52
CA ALA A 147 15.39 0.74 -6.32
C ALA A 147 16.29 1.32 -5.22
N GLU A 148 16.52 2.63 -5.23
CA GLU A 148 17.32 3.32 -4.21
C GLU A 148 16.65 3.27 -2.84
N ALA A 149 15.34 3.50 -2.76
CA ALA A 149 14.55 3.41 -1.54
C ALA A 149 14.55 1.99 -0.96
N ALA A 150 14.41 0.95 -1.81
CA ALA A 150 14.48 -0.45 -1.39
C ALA A 150 15.85 -0.81 -0.82
N SER A 151 16.93 -0.37 -1.46
CA SER A 151 18.31 -0.56 -0.96
C SER A 151 18.50 0.09 0.41
N LEU A 152 18.04 1.33 0.58
CA LEU A 152 18.08 2.05 1.86
C LEU A 152 17.28 1.32 2.95
N ALA A 153 16.06 0.86 2.63
CA ALA A 153 15.20 0.14 3.57
C ALA A 153 15.84 -1.16 4.06
N GLY A 154 16.49 -1.92 3.16
CA GLY A 154 17.24 -3.12 3.51
C GLY A 154 18.44 -2.80 4.40
N HIS A 155 19.23 -1.77 4.07
CA HIS A 155 20.36 -1.29 4.86
C HIS A 155 19.93 -0.90 6.28
N LEU A 156 18.84 -0.15 6.42
CA LEU A 156 18.30 0.27 7.72
C LEU A 156 17.50 -0.82 8.45
N ARG A 157 17.34 -1.99 7.83
CA ARG A 157 16.58 -3.12 8.40
C ARG A 157 15.19 -2.72 8.88
N LEU A 158 14.43 -2.04 8.02
CA LEU A 158 13.10 -1.51 8.37
C LEU A 158 12.05 -2.64 8.45
N SER A 159 12.08 -3.40 9.54
CA SER A 159 11.18 -4.53 9.78
C SER A 159 9.69 -4.14 9.91
N ASN A 160 9.39 -2.87 9.99
CA ASN A 160 8.03 -2.31 9.99
C ASN A 160 7.54 -1.89 8.60
N LEU A 161 8.27 -2.24 7.53
CA LEU A 161 7.94 -1.94 6.13
C LEU A 161 7.61 -3.21 5.36
N CYS A 162 6.44 -3.23 4.72
CA CYS A 162 5.99 -4.26 3.79
C CYS A 162 5.67 -3.65 2.44
N TRP A 163 6.31 -4.13 1.38
CA TRP A 163 5.88 -3.86 0.02
C TRP A 163 5.10 -5.07 -0.52
N ILE A 164 3.95 -4.80 -1.11
CA ILE A 164 3.09 -5.77 -1.79
C ILE A 164 3.25 -5.47 -3.27
N TYR A 165 3.87 -6.37 -3.99
CA TYR A 165 4.13 -6.21 -5.41
C TYR A 165 3.07 -6.93 -6.22
N ASP A 166 2.28 -6.17 -6.96
CA ASP A 166 1.32 -6.66 -7.96
C ASP A 166 2.05 -7.12 -9.21
N ASN A 167 2.34 -8.41 -9.25
CA ASN A 167 3.02 -9.06 -10.36
C ASN A 167 2.00 -9.52 -11.40
N ASN A 168 1.45 -8.58 -12.14
CA ASN A 168 0.44 -8.84 -13.16
C ASN A 168 1.00 -8.93 -14.58
N HIS A 169 2.31 -8.73 -14.76
CA HIS A 169 3.04 -8.82 -16.03
C HIS A 169 2.61 -7.82 -17.11
N VAL A 170 1.91 -6.73 -16.75
CA VAL A 170 1.40 -5.75 -17.71
C VAL A 170 1.90 -4.35 -17.34
N THR A 171 2.29 -3.60 -18.38
CA THR A 171 2.55 -2.16 -18.30
C THR A 171 1.46 -1.40 -19.08
N LEU A 172 1.56 -0.07 -19.15
CA LEU A 172 0.60 0.76 -19.88
C LEU A 172 0.48 0.35 -21.36
N ASP A 173 1.61 0.06 -22.01
CA ASP A 173 1.68 -0.18 -23.46
C ASP A 173 1.70 -1.67 -23.83
N GLY A 174 1.76 -2.59 -22.86
CA GLY A 174 1.78 -4.02 -23.16
C GLY A 174 2.47 -4.87 -22.09
N PRO A 175 2.88 -6.08 -22.46
CA PRO A 175 3.55 -6.99 -21.54
C PRO A 175 4.79 -6.38 -20.89
N ALA A 176 4.93 -6.55 -19.57
CA ALA A 176 6.09 -6.07 -18.82
C ALA A 176 7.42 -6.61 -19.39
N SER A 177 7.41 -7.81 -19.96
CA SER A 177 8.59 -8.44 -20.57
C SER A 177 9.21 -7.66 -21.74
N TRP A 178 8.54 -6.65 -22.28
CA TRP A 178 9.11 -5.80 -23.33
C TRP A 178 10.19 -4.84 -22.81
N SER A 179 10.11 -4.48 -21.53
CA SER A 179 11.02 -3.50 -20.90
C SER A 179 11.57 -3.95 -19.55
N PHE A 180 11.10 -5.06 -19.01
CA PHE A 180 11.43 -5.50 -17.66
C PHE A 180 11.63 -7.03 -17.63
N SER A 181 12.89 -7.46 -17.46
CA SER A 181 13.29 -8.87 -17.50
C SER A 181 14.03 -9.31 -16.23
N GLU A 182 13.99 -8.50 -15.19
CA GLU A 182 14.66 -8.78 -13.93
C GLU A 182 13.94 -9.88 -13.14
N ASP A 183 14.73 -10.67 -12.39
CA ASP A 183 14.21 -11.44 -11.27
C ASP A 183 14.08 -10.51 -10.04
N VAL A 184 12.88 -9.96 -9.88
CA VAL A 184 12.58 -9.03 -8.78
C VAL A 184 12.83 -9.68 -7.42
N MET A 185 12.49 -10.96 -7.24
CA MET A 185 12.69 -11.65 -5.97
C MET A 185 14.17 -11.71 -5.61
N THR A 186 15.02 -12.11 -6.56
CA THR A 186 16.49 -12.17 -6.38
C THR A 186 17.04 -10.77 -6.11
N ARG A 187 16.59 -9.73 -6.82
CA ARG A 187 17.00 -8.34 -6.57
C ARG A 187 16.73 -7.91 -5.13
N PHE A 188 15.53 -8.17 -4.61
CA PHE A 188 15.16 -7.78 -3.24
C PHE A 188 15.87 -8.61 -2.17
N VAL A 189 16.14 -9.90 -2.41
CA VAL A 189 17.03 -10.68 -1.56
C VAL A 189 18.43 -10.04 -1.50
N GLY A 190 18.95 -9.57 -2.64
CA GLY A 190 20.22 -8.82 -2.71
C GLY A 190 20.20 -7.50 -1.93
N TYR A 191 19.06 -6.83 -1.83
CA TYR A 191 18.89 -5.65 -0.95
C TYR A 191 18.77 -6.00 0.54
N GLY A 192 18.70 -7.28 0.92
CA GLY A 192 18.56 -7.71 2.31
C GLY A 192 17.11 -7.77 2.80
N TRP A 193 16.13 -7.87 1.91
CA TRP A 193 14.73 -8.02 2.24
C TRP A 193 14.36 -9.49 2.51
N ASN A 194 13.34 -9.70 3.33
CA ASN A 194 12.57 -10.94 3.35
C ASN A 194 11.65 -10.94 2.13
N VAL A 195 11.60 -12.05 1.39
CA VAL A 195 10.81 -12.16 0.16
C VAL A 195 9.91 -13.39 0.23
N THR A 196 8.62 -13.21 -0.04
CA THR A 196 7.64 -14.29 -0.14
C THR A 196 6.79 -14.11 -1.40
N ARG A 197 6.19 -15.20 -1.90
CA ARG A 197 5.32 -15.17 -3.08
C ARG A 197 3.99 -15.82 -2.80
N VAL A 198 2.94 -15.19 -3.27
CA VAL A 198 1.57 -15.68 -3.32
C VAL A 198 1.20 -15.85 -4.79
N ALA A 199 1.08 -17.08 -5.24
CA ALA A 199 0.91 -17.44 -6.65
C ALA A 199 -0.52 -17.18 -7.21
N ASP A 200 -1.46 -16.79 -6.36
CA ASP A 200 -2.82 -16.41 -6.73
C ASP A 200 -3.34 -15.35 -5.76
N ALA A 201 -3.62 -14.17 -6.28
CA ALA A 201 -4.19 -13.06 -5.51
C ALA A 201 -5.53 -13.39 -4.84
N ASN A 202 -6.22 -14.44 -5.25
CA ASN A 202 -7.48 -14.89 -4.66
C ASN A 202 -7.30 -15.92 -3.53
N ASP A 203 -6.09 -16.41 -3.28
CA ASP A 203 -5.81 -17.32 -2.17
C ASP A 203 -5.65 -16.56 -0.84
N LEU A 204 -6.78 -16.33 -0.16
CA LEU A 204 -6.80 -15.60 1.11
C LEU A 204 -5.95 -16.28 2.22
N MET A 205 -5.82 -17.60 2.21
CA MET A 205 -4.99 -18.29 3.19
C MET A 205 -3.50 -18.01 2.96
N ARG A 206 -3.05 -18.03 1.72
CA ARG A 206 -1.67 -17.68 1.36
C ARG A 206 -1.36 -16.21 1.61
N LEU A 207 -2.31 -15.32 1.31
CA LEU A 207 -2.20 -13.90 1.65
C LEU A 207 -2.06 -13.70 3.16
N ALA A 208 -2.93 -14.33 3.97
CA ALA A 208 -2.85 -14.27 5.42
C ALA A 208 -1.47 -14.73 5.91
N HIS A 209 -0.99 -15.89 5.43
CA HIS A 209 0.32 -16.42 5.79
C HIS A 209 1.47 -15.46 5.43
N ALA A 210 1.39 -14.80 4.27
CA ALA A 210 2.40 -13.82 3.86
C ALA A 210 2.42 -12.59 4.77
N TYR A 211 1.25 -12.06 5.15
CA TYR A 211 1.15 -10.96 6.11
C TYR A 211 1.61 -11.37 7.52
N GLU A 212 1.27 -12.57 7.99
CA GLU A 212 1.79 -13.10 9.25
C GLU A 212 3.31 -13.22 9.23
N THR A 213 3.89 -13.68 8.13
CA THR A 213 5.33 -13.78 7.95
C THR A 213 5.97 -12.40 8.06
N PHE A 214 5.41 -11.38 7.42
CA PHE A 214 5.84 -10.01 7.60
C PHE A 214 5.79 -9.57 9.06
N GLN A 215 4.66 -9.79 9.74
CA GLN A 215 4.49 -9.37 11.15
C GLN A 215 5.46 -10.06 12.12
N LYS A 216 5.90 -11.27 11.80
CA LYS A 216 6.89 -12.06 12.58
C LYS A 216 8.33 -11.71 12.23
N THR A 217 8.58 -11.05 11.09
CA THR A 217 9.93 -10.64 10.66
C THR A 217 10.34 -9.37 11.40
N THR A 218 11.41 -9.45 12.20
CA THR A 218 11.82 -8.36 13.11
C THR A 218 13.12 -7.66 12.71
N ASP A 219 13.81 -8.17 11.70
CA ASP A 219 15.19 -7.78 11.38
C ASP A 219 15.38 -7.20 9.96
N LYS A 220 14.33 -7.20 9.13
CA LYS A 220 14.41 -6.71 7.74
C LYS A 220 13.03 -6.35 7.18
N PRO A 221 12.94 -5.49 6.13
CA PRO A 221 11.69 -5.25 5.42
C PRO A 221 11.24 -6.48 4.65
N THR A 222 9.96 -6.55 4.29
CA THR A 222 9.37 -7.68 3.56
C THR A 222 8.77 -7.24 2.23
N LEU A 223 9.08 -7.99 1.17
CA LEU A 223 8.40 -7.97 -0.12
C LEU A 223 7.47 -9.19 -0.21
N ILE A 224 6.19 -8.93 -0.46
CA ILE A 224 5.20 -9.96 -0.82
C ILE A 224 4.92 -9.83 -2.31
N VAL A 225 5.40 -10.76 -3.11
CA VAL A 225 5.09 -10.84 -4.54
C VAL A 225 3.74 -11.53 -4.69
N VAL A 226 2.78 -10.88 -5.32
CA VAL A 226 1.42 -11.41 -5.55
C VAL A 226 1.16 -11.53 -7.03
N ASP A 227 1.02 -12.75 -7.52
CA ASP A 227 0.62 -12.98 -8.91
C ASP A 227 -0.88 -12.67 -9.04
N SER A 228 -1.20 -11.76 -9.94
CA SER A 228 -2.57 -11.32 -10.19
C SER A 228 -2.86 -11.25 -11.68
N HIS A 229 -4.14 -11.07 -12.01
CA HIS A 229 -4.60 -10.87 -13.38
C HIS A 229 -5.27 -9.49 -13.49
N ILE A 230 -4.80 -8.67 -14.43
CA ILE A 230 -5.43 -7.39 -14.70
C ILE A 230 -6.86 -7.60 -15.21
N GLY A 231 -7.81 -6.79 -14.78
CA GLY A 231 -9.20 -6.94 -15.19
C GLY A 231 -9.90 -8.21 -14.67
N TYR A 232 -9.35 -8.90 -13.65
CA TYR A 232 -9.92 -10.13 -13.08
C TYR A 232 -11.44 -10.05 -12.88
N GLY A 233 -12.15 -11.08 -13.37
CA GLY A 233 -13.60 -11.15 -13.29
C GLY A 233 -14.34 -10.38 -14.39
N SER A 234 -13.64 -9.69 -15.30
CA SER A 234 -14.25 -9.10 -16.48
C SER A 234 -14.58 -10.19 -17.51
N PRO A 235 -15.82 -10.24 -18.05
CA PRO A 235 -16.20 -11.29 -19.01
C PRO A 235 -15.40 -11.32 -20.30
N HIS A 236 -14.82 -10.18 -20.72
CA HIS A 236 -14.17 -10.05 -22.05
C HIS A 236 -12.89 -9.18 -22.02
N LYS A 237 -12.41 -8.79 -20.85
CA LYS A 237 -11.30 -7.84 -20.69
C LYS A 237 -10.34 -8.22 -19.55
N GLN A 238 -10.27 -9.51 -19.24
CA GLN A 238 -9.25 -10.04 -18.32
C GLN A 238 -8.00 -10.37 -19.15
N ASP A 239 -6.82 -9.90 -18.69
CA ASP A 239 -5.47 -10.04 -19.30
C ASP A 239 -5.30 -9.41 -20.68
#